data_c525dd64dd5c45d56573a7c8ec95f313
#
_entry.id   c525dd64dd5c45d56573a7c8ec95f313
#
_cell.length_a   1.000
_cell.length_b   1.000
_cell.length_c   1.000
_cell.angle_alpha   90.00
_cell.angle_beta   90.00
_cell.angle_gamma   90.00
#
_symmetry.space_group_name_H-M   'P 1'
#
loop_
_entity.id
_entity.type
_entity.pdbx_description
1 polymer ?
#
loop_
_entity_poly.entity_id
_entity_poly.type
_entity_poly.pdbx_seq_one_letter_code
_entity_poly.pdbx_strand_id
1 'polypeptide(L)'
;MPGELILLVEDNDNNRMLVRDVLQASGYRVVEAENAEDGLRVAAEQQPALILMDIQLPGMNGMEALQRLRADPTTRAIPVIAVTASAMTQDRRQIMAAGFDGYQPKPISVKGFLQAVREMLPSR
;
A
#
# COMPACT_ATOMS: atom_id res chain seq x y z
N MET A 1 16.86 7.23 3.55
CA MET A 1 16.64 8.65 3.76
C MET A 1 15.24 8.88 4.26
N PRO A 2 15.04 9.57 5.40
CA PRO A 2 13.68 9.92 5.79
C PRO A 2 13.05 10.81 4.73
N GLY A 3 11.75 10.72 4.60
CA GLY A 3 11.03 11.55 3.67
C GLY A 3 10.61 10.87 2.39
N GLU A 4 10.83 9.57 2.25
CA GLU A 4 10.24 8.85 1.11
C GLU A 4 8.74 9.02 1.15
N LEU A 5 8.13 9.18 -0.03
CA LEU A 5 6.70 9.36 -0.13
C LEU A 5 5.99 8.03 -0.25
N ILE A 6 5.01 7.80 0.62
CA ILE A 6 4.21 6.58 0.61
C ILE A 6 2.77 6.95 0.30
N LEU A 7 2.19 6.26 -0.67
CA LEU A 7 0.76 6.40 -0.98
C LEU A 7 0.00 5.36 -0.18
N LEU A 8 -1.01 5.81 0.55
CA LEU A 8 -1.87 4.96 1.36
C LEU A 8 -3.27 4.98 0.77
N VAL A 9 -3.73 3.83 0.27
CA VAL A 9 -5.07 3.69 -0.30
C VAL A 9 -5.91 2.85 0.66
N GLU A 10 -6.82 3.51 1.35
CA GLU A 10 -7.63 2.93 2.42
C GLU A 10 -8.93 3.71 2.55
N ASP A 11 -10.07 3.03 2.51
CA ASP A 11 -11.36 3.72 2.58
C ASP A 11 -11.83 3.98 4.01
N ASN A 12 -11.33 3.24 5.00
CA ASN A 12 -11.73 3.43 6.39
C ASN A 12 -10.91 4.56 7.02
N ASP A 13 -11.60 5.60 7.49
CA ASP A 13 -10.94 6.79 8.03
C ASP A 13 -10.05 6.48 9.23
N ASN A 14 -10.51 5.63 10.14
CA ASN A 14 -9.76 5.30 11.35
C ASN A 14 -8.48 4.53 11.01
N ASN A 15 -8.58 3.56 10.11
CA ASN A 15 -7.41 2.79 9.69
C ASN A 15 -6.43 3.70 8.94
N ARG A 16 -6.95 4.57 8.08
CA ARG A 16 -6.10 5.49 7.32
C ARG A 16 -5.33 6.43 8.25
N MET A 17 -6.02 6.98 9.25
CA MET A 17 -5.38 7.86 10.24
C MET A 17 -4.29 7.14 11.02
N LEU A 18 -4.57 5.92 11.47
CA LEU A 18 -3.61 5.14 12.24
C LEU A 18 -2.34 4.87 11.44
N VAL A 19 -2.49 4.40 10.23
CA VAL A 19 -1.35 4.07 9.38
C VAL A 19 -0.57 5.33 9.02
N ARG A 20 -1.28 6.41 8.66
CA ARG A 20 -0.63 7.69 8.37
C ARG A 20 0.21 8.16 9.55
N ASP A 21 -0.38 8.14 10.76
CA ASP A 21 0.32 8.65 11.94
C ASP A 21 1.56 7.82 12.25
N VAL A 22 1.48 6.51 12.11
CA VAL A 22 2.61 5.61 12.33
C VAL A 22 3.73 5.91 11.33
N LEU A 23 3.39 6.08 10.06
CA LEU A 23 4.38 6.34 9.02
C LEU A 23 5.02 7.71 9.21
N GLN A 24 4.23 8.74 9.50
CA GLN A 24 4.75 10.09 9.70
C GLN A 24 5.65 10.15 10.92
N ALA A 25 5.30 9.44 11.99
CA ALA A 25 6.15 9.38 13.18
C ALA A 25 7.50 8.73 12.89
N SER A 26 7.57 7.90 11.85
CA SER A 26 8.80 7.23 11.45
C SER A 26 9.60 8.01 10.40
N GLY A 27 9.15 9.21 10.05
CA GLY A 27 9.88 10.10 9.14
C GLY A 27 9.44 10.04 7.69
N TYR A 28 8.42 9.25 7.34
CA TYR A 28 7.94 9.17 5.97
C TYR A 28 6.94 10.28 5.67
N ARG A 29 6.86 10.66 4.39
CA ARG A 29 5.78 11.52 3.91
C ARG A 29 4.67 10.63 3.41
N VAL A 30 3.42 11.03 3.64
CA VAL A 30 2.26 10.21 3.30
C VAL A 30 1.28 11.02 2.47
N VAL A 31 0.82 10.45 1.38
CA VAL A 31 -0.31 10.95 0.62
C VAL A 31 -1.40 9.88 0.67
N GLU A 32 -2.66 10.30 0.75
CA GLU A 32 -3.78 9.40 1.01
C GLU A 32 -4.75 9.39 -0.15
N ALA A 33 -5.39 8.24 -0.35
CA ALA A 33 -6.51 8.10 -1.27
C ALA A 33 -7.56 7.21 -0.62
N GLU A 34 -8.83 7.50 -0.85
CA GLU A 34 -9.94 6.78 -0.23
C GLU A 34 -10.48 5.65 -1.10
N ASN A 35 -10.09 5.61 -2.36
CA ASN A 35 -10.53 4.58 -3.30
C ASN A 35 -9.40 4.30 -4.29
N ALA A 36 -9.58 3.21 -5.06
CA ALA A 36 -8.55 2.76 -5.98
C ALA A 36 -8.33 3.73 -7.13
N GLU A 37 -9.40 4.32 -7.65
CA GLU A 37 -9.29 5.24 -8.78
C GLU A 37 -8.43 6.45 -8.42
N ASP A 38 -8.69 7.05 -7.25
CA ASP A 38 -7.88 8.17 -6.78
C ASP A 38 -6.44 7.71 -6.51
N GLY A 39 -6.29 6.51 -5.98
CA GLY A 39 -4.96 5.94 -5.73
C GLY A 39 -4.15 5.80 -7.00
N LEU A 40 -4.77 5.32 -8.08
CA LEU A 40 -4.09 5.19 -9.37
C LEU A 40 -3.66 6.55 -9.90
N ARG A 41 -4.54 7.54 -9.80
CA ARG A 41 -4.23 8.90 -10.26
C ARG A 41 -3.06 9.50 -9.47
N VAL A 42 -3.13 9.39 -8.15
CA VAL A 42 -2.07 9.93 -7.30
C VAL A 42 -0.73 9.23 -7.56
N ALA A 43 -0.76 7.91 -7.76
CA ALA A 43 0.45 7.15 -8.05
C ALA A 43 1.13 7.64 -9.32
N ALA A 44 0.34 7.88 -10.37
CA ALA A 44 0.89 8.37 -11.63
C ALA A 44 1.43 9.79 -11.51
N GLU A 45 0.73 10.65 -10.75
CA GLU A 45 1.10 12.05 -10.61
C GLU A 45 2.30 12.26 -9.70
N GLN A 46 2.35 11.55 -8.57
CA GLN A 46 3.33 11.83 -7.53
C GLN A 46 4.46 10.83 -7.42
N GLN A 47 4.34 9.70 -8.10
CA GLN A 47 5.40 8.69 -8.15
C GLN A 47 5.92 8.32 -6.76
N PRO A 48 5.06 7.79 -5.87
CA PRO A 48 5.52 7.43 -4.53
C PRO A 48 6.55 6.31 -4.56
N ALA A 49 7.33 6.21 -3.50
CA ALA A 49 8.34 5.15 -3.38
C ALA A 49 7.71 3.81 -2.99
N LEU A 50 6.50 3.84 -2.44
CA LEU A 50 5.80 2.64 -1.97
C LEU A 50 4.31 2.92 -1.96
N ILE A 51 3.50 1.91 -2.28
CA ILE A 51 2.04 1.99 -2.18
C ILE A 51 1.55 0.95 -1.18
N LEU A 52 0.71 1.39 -0.25
CA LEU A 52 0.00 0.51 0.67
C LEU A 52 -1.44 0.45 0.19
N MET A 53 -1.88 -0.73 -0.23
CA MET A 53 -3.16 -0.89 -0.93
C MET A 53 -4.07 -1.83 -0.16
N ASP A 54 -5.21 -1.32 0.33
CA ASP A 54 -6.24 -2.15 0.89
C ASP A 54 -6.84 -3.01 -0.23
N ILE A 55 -6.98 -4.30 0.03
CA ILE A 55 -7.58 -5.22 -0.94
C ILE A 55 -9.08 -5.00 -1.04
N GLN A 56 -9.73 -4.72 0.09
CA GLN A 56 -11.19 -4.65 0.18
C GLN A 56 -11.68 -3.22 0.07
N LEU A 57 -11.56 -2.66 -1.13
CA LEU A 57 -12.03 -1.30 -1.41
C LEU A 57 -13.38 -1.36 -2.12
N PRO A 58 -14.25 -0.37 -1.89
CA PRO A 58 -15.49 -0.29 -2.65
C PRO A 58 -15.19 0.03 -4.11
N GLY A 59 -16.02 -0.49 -5.02
CA GLY A 59 -15.79 -0.31 -6.44
C GLY A 59 -14.65 -1.17 -6.92
N MET A 60 -13.60 -0.54 -7.48
CA MET A 60 -12.41 -1.26 -7.91
C MET A 60 -11.65 -1.75 -6.68
N ASN A 61 -11.42 -3.07 -6.58
CA ASN A 61 -10.68 -3.62 -5.45
C ASN A 61 -9.17 -3.50 -5.66
N GLY A 62 -8.41 -3.85 -4.61
CA GLY A 62 -6.96 -3.74 -4.64
C GLY A 62 -6.28 -4.63 -5.66
N MET A 63 -6.86 -5.80 -5.95
CA MET A 63 -6.29 -6.72 -6.95
C MET A 63 -6.36 -6.11 -8.35
N GLU A 64 -7.50 -5.55 -8.69
CA GLU A 64 -7.68 -4.89 -9.98
C GLU A 64 -6.80 -3.65 -10.08
N ALA A 65 -6.71 -2.88 -9.00
CA ALA A 65 -5.85 -1.70 -8.96
C ALA A 65 -4.39 -2.07 -9.22
N LEU A 66 -3.93 -3.17 -8.64
CA LEU A 66 -2.56 -3.64 -8.88
C LEU A 66 -2.32 -3.93 -10.35
N GLN A 67 -3.27 -4.60 -11.01
CA GLN A 67 -3.13 -4.89 -12.43
C GLN A 67 -2.98 -3.63 -13.25
N ARG A 68 -3.74 -2.59 -12.92
CA ARG A 68 -3.64 -1.31 -13.61
C ARG A 68 -2.32 -0.61 -13.35
N LEU A 69 -1.82 -0.69 -12.11
CA LEU A 69 -0.50 -0.13 -11.79
C LEU A 69 0.61 -0.81 -12.59
N ARG A 70 0.54 -2.13 -12.74
CA ARG A 70 1.55 -2.89 -13.47
C ARG A 70 1.46 -2.68 -14.98
N ALA A 71 0.29 -2.32 -15.49
CA ALA A 71 0.09 -2.05 -16.91
C ALA A 71 0.57 -0.66 -17.32
N ASP A 72 0.73 0.26 -16.36
CA ASP A 72 1.13 1.64 -16.64
C ASP A 72 2.64 1.77 -16.47
N PRO A 73 3.39 2.16 -17.53
CA PRO A 73 4.84 2.29 -17.43
C PRO A 73 5.31 3.26 -16.33
N THR A 74 4.49 4.25 -15.95
CA THR A 74 4.88 5.22 -14.95
C THR A 74 4.78 4.68 -13.52
N THR A 75 4.00 3.60 -13.31
CA THR A 75 3.76 3.08 -11.96
C THR A 75 4.17 1.63 -11.77
N ARG A 76 4.47 0.91 -12.84
CA ARG A 76 4.66 -0.55 -12.74
C ARG A 76 5.83 -0.98 -11.88
N ALA A 77 6.82 -0.12 -11.68
CA ALA A 77 7.99 -0.44 -10.88
C ALA A 77 7.83 -0.10 -9.40
N ILE A 78 6.74 0.57 -9.02
CA ILE A 78 6.52 0.98 -7.63
C ILE A 78 6.13 -0.26 -6.81
N PRO A 79 6.83 -0.56 -5.71
CA PRO A 79 6.43 -1.70 -4.86
C PRO A 79 5.08 -1.43 -4.19
N VAL A 80 4.28 -2.47 -4.07
CA VAL A 80 2.93 -2.39 -3.49
C VAL A 80 2.79 -3.47 -2.43
N ILE A 81 2.42 -3.05 -1.22
CA ILE A 81 2.08 -3.96 -0.13
C ILE A 81 0.57 -4.05 -0.02
N ALA A 82 0.04 -5.27 -0.07
CA ALA A 82 -1.38 -5.51 0.15
C ALA A 82 -1.69 -5.46 1.65
N VAL A 83 -2.76 -4.75 2.01
CA VAL A 83 -3.26 -4.71 3.38
C VAL A 83 -4.65 -5.34 3.36
N THR A 84 -4.89 -6.34 4.20
CA THR A 84 -6.14 -7.08 4.13
C THR A 84 -6.61 -7.55 5.51
N ALA A 85 -7.94 -7.56 5.70
CA ALA A 85 -8.55 -8.12 6.90
C ALA A 85 -8.53 -9.64 6.90
N SER A 86 -8.34 -10.27 5.74
CA SER A 86 -8.31 -11.73 5.65
C SER A 86 -6.89 -12.24 5.89
N ALA A 87 -6.74 -13.13 6.86
CA ALA A 87 -5.45 -13.70 7.23
C ALA A 87 -5.31 -15.16 6.80
N MET A 88 -6.24 -15.68 5.99
CA MET A 88 -6.20 -17.08 5.58
C MET A 88 -5.08 -17.34 4.58
N THR A 89 -4.45 -18.47 4.70
CA THR A 89 -3.31 -18.86 3.85
C THR A 89 -3.65 -18.80 2.37
N GLN A 90 -4.86 -19.23 2.01
CA GLN A 90 -5.30 -19.22 0.61
C GLN A 90 -5.34 -17.80 0.06
N ASP A 91 -5.86 -16.86 0.85
CA ASP A 91 -5.94 -15.46 0.41
C ASP A 91 -4.56 -14.87 0.25
N ARG A 92 -3.66 -15.18 1.17
CA ARG A 92 -2.28 -14.73 1.08
C ARG A 92 -1.62 -15.22 -0.18
N ARG A 93 -1.81 -16.49 -0.54
CA ARG A 93 -1.25 -17.05 -1.78
C ARG A 93 -1.78 -16.34 -3.01
N GLN A 94 -3.09 -16.07 -3.04
CA GLN A 94 -3.70 -15.39 -4.16
C GLN A 94 -3.17 -13.96 -4.30
N ILE A 95 -3.02 -13.26 -3.18
CA ILE A 95 -2.50 -11.90 -3.15
C ILE A 95 -1.07 -11.87 -3.69
N MET A 96 -0.21 -12.74 -3.20
CA MET A 96 1.17 -12.76 -3.65
C MET A 96 1.29 -13.21 -5.10
N ALA A 97 0.44 -14.15 -5.53
CA ALA A 97 0.41 -14.61 -6.92
C ALA A 97 -0.04 -13.52 -7.88
N ALA A 98 -0.84 -12.56 -7.40
CA ALA A 98 -1.30 -11.45 -8.23
C ALA A 98 -0.19 -10.43 -8.52
N GLY A 99 0.91 -10.47 -7.76
CA GLY A 99 2.06 -9.60 -8.01
C GLY A 99 2.31 -8.53 -6.95
N PHE A 100 1.63 -8.60 -5.81
CA PHE A 100 1.96 -7.72 -4.69
C PHE A 100 3.35 -8.07 -4.16
N ASP A 101 4.08 -7.06 -3.73
CA ASP A 101 5.44 -7.23 -3.23
C ASP A 101 5.47 -7.62 -1.76
N GLY A 102 4.40 -7.33 -1.04
CA GLY A 102 4.29 -7.67 0.37
C GLY A 102 2.85 -7.81 0.81
N TYR A 103 2.66 -8.22 2.04
CA TYR A 103 1.35 -8.55 2.59
C TYR A 103 1.32 -8.18 4.07
N GLN A 104 0.30 -7.45 4.50
CA GLN A 104 0.10 -7.10 5.90
C GLN A 104 -1.34 -7.39 6.30
N PRO A 105 -1.55 -8.26 7.30
CA PRO A 105 -2.90 -8.50 7.79
C PRO A 105 -3.38 -7.36 8.69
N LYS A 106 -4.68 -7.15 8.73
CA LYS A 106 -5.30 -6.28 9.72
C LYS A 106 -5.76 -7.12 10.91
N PRO A 107 -5.74 -6.58 12.13
CA PRO A 107 -5.25 -5.27 12.52
C PRO A 107 -3.72 -5.20 12.39
N ILE A 108 -3.23 -4.02 12.06
CA ILE A 108 -1.82 -3.83 11.79
C ILE A 108 -1.02 -3.89 13.09
N SER A 109 0.02 -4.73 13.10
CA SER A 109 1.03 -4.68 14.14
C SER A 109 2.04 -3.59 13.77
N VAL A 110 2.14 -2.56 14.60
CA VAL A 110 2.96 -1.39 14.26
C VAL A 110 4.40 -1.80 13.95
N LYS A 111 4.98 -2.63 14.80
CA LYS A 111 6.38 -3.06 14.63
C LYS A 111 6.57 -3.85 13.34
N GLY A 112 5.73 -4.84 13.11
CA GLY A 112 5.83 -5.68 11.91
C GLY A 112 5.54 -4.90 10.64
N PHE A 113 4.58 -3.98 10.72
CA PHE A 113 4.22 -3.12 9.59
C PHE A 113 5.39 -2.20 9.19
N LEU A 114 6.01 -1.53 10.16
CA LEU A 114 7.14 -0.65 9.89
C LEU A 114 8.34 -1.42 9.34
N GLN A 115 8.56 -2.63 9.82
CA GLN A 115 9.62 -3.48 9.29
C GLN A 115 9.36 -3.81 7.83
N ALA A 116 8.13 -4.19 7.48
CA ALA A 116 7.77 -4.50 6.10
C ALA A 116 7.96 -3.29 5.19
N VAL A 117 7.58 -2.10 5.66
CA VAL A 117 7.75 -0.87 4.90
C VAL A 117 9.24 -0.61 4.64
N ARG A 118 10.07 -0.73 5.67
CA ARG A 118 11.51 -0.50 5.53
C ARG A 118 12.16 -1.48 4.55
N GLU A 119 11.70 -2.72 4.54
CA GLU A 119 12.25 -3.74 3.64
C GLU A 119 11.92 -3.47 2.18
N MET A 120 10.79 -2.81 1.92
CA MET A 120 10.37 -2.48 0.55
C MET A 120 11.05 -1.22 0.02
N LEU A 121 11.54 -0.36 0.90
CA LEU A 121 12.16 0.90 0.49
C LEU A 121 13.66 0.74 0.34
N PRO A 122 14.28 1.53 -0.56
CA PRO A 122 15.72 1.44 -0.74
C PRO A 122 16.45 1.73 0.56
N SER A 123 17.47 0.94 0.82
CA SER A 123 18.33 1.14 1.98
C SER A 123 19.26 2.33 1.78
N ARG A 124 19.63 2.97 2.87
CA ARG A 124 20.59 4.06 2.84
C ARG A 124 21.80 3.70 3.69
#